data_621272b4d92b3816985c51333c6bd69a
#
_entry.id   621272b4d92b3816985c51333c6bd69a
#
_cell.length_a   1.000
_cell.length_b   1.000
_cell.length_c   1.000
_cell.angle_alpha   90.00
_cell.angle_beta   90.00
_cell.angle_gamma   90.00
#
_symmetry.space_group_name_H-M   'P 1'
#
loop_
_entity.id
_entity.type
_entity.pdbx_description
1 polymer ?
#
loop_
_entity_poly.entity_id
_entity_poly.type
_entity_poly.pdbx_seq_one_letter_code
_entity_poly.pdbx_strand_id
1 'polypeptide(L)'
;DHTLYQGRPADLSGRLEKEIRAYDLLDSLGVPYTRVDHDALPTIEACLEVDRLLGAEICKNLFLRNAQKTEFYLLLMPGNKKFKTAVLSKQIGSARLSFGEPDFMEQFMDLTPGSVTVLGLMNDKENRVRLLIDKDVLDSGFFGCHPCMNTSSILLRTRDLVDKILPAMGHPYTVVDLPYAE
;
A
#
# COMPACT_ATOMS: atom_id res chain seq x y z
N ASP A 1 4.97 -6.75 19.79
CA ASP A 1 4.14 -5.78 20.49
C ASP A 1 2.70 -5.92 19.98
N HIS A 2 1.73 -5.88 20.90
CA HIS A 2 0.31 -6.02 20.59
C HIS A 2 -0.49 -4.77 20.99
N THR A 3 0.19 -3.64 21.10
CA THR A 3 -0.42 -2.38 21.51
C THR A 3 -0.87 -1.58 20.28
N LEU A 4 -2.06 -0.99 20.37
CA LEU A 4 -2.55 -0.04 19.38
C LEU A 4 -2.14 1.36 19.82
N TYR A 5 -1.32 2.01 18.99
CA TYR A 5 -0.84 3.38 19.22
C TYR A 5 -1.58 4.39 18.34
N GLN A 6 -1.61 5.63 18.81
CA GLN A 6 -2.09 6.76 18.04
C GLN A 6 -0.89 7.49 17.44
N GLY A 7 -0.81 7.54 16.09
CA GLY A 7 0.23 8.29 15.41
C GLY A 7 1.62 7.64 15.45
N ARG A 8 2.62 8.46 15.22
CA ARG A 8 4.01 8.03 15.14
C ARG A 8 4.58 7.59 16.48
N PRO A 9 5.65 6.76 16.47
CA PRO A 9 6.37 6.46 17.71
C PRO A 9 6.93 7.73 18.35
N ALA A 10 6.83 7.80 19.68
CA ALA A 10 7.43 8.90 20.44
C ALA A 10 8.96 8.87 20.34
N ASP A 11 9.54 7.66 20.27
CA ASP A 11 10.98 7.45 20.08
C ASP A 11 11.20 6.88 18.67
N LEU A 12 11.88 7.63 17.83
CA LEU A 12 12.19 7.27 16.46
C LEU A 12 13.55 6.55 16.31
N SER A 13 14.27 6.34 17.42
CA SER A 13 15.53 5.62 17.42
C SER A 13 15.37 4.22 16.81
N GLY A 14 16.26 3.83 15.91
CA GLY A 14 16.22 2.54 15.24
C GLY A 14 15.18 2.41 14.15
N ARG A 15 14.39 3.45 13.90
CA ARG A 15 13.43 3.46 12.78
C ARG A 15 14.12 3.85 11.48
N LEU A 16 13.66 3.26 10.37
CA LEU A 16 14.20 3.58 9.05
C LEU A 16 13.78 4.98 8.63
N GLU A 17 14.66 5.67 7.89
CA GLU A 17 14.35 7.00 7.38
C GLU A 17 13.08 7.01 6.51
N LYS A 18 12.90 5.99 5.67
CA LYS A 18 11.71 5.88 4.83
C LYS A 18 10.42 5.69 5.63
N GLU A 19 10.49 5.03 6.77
CA GLU A 19 9.37 4.94 7.72
C GLU A 19 9.05 6.31 8.31
N ILE A 20 10.07 7.04 8.75
CA ILE A 20 9.89 8.37 9.33
C ILE A 20 9.30 9.34 8.30
N ARG A 21 9.75 9.26 7.03
CA ARG A 21 9.18 10.08 5.95
C ARG A 21 7.69 9.79 5.73
N ALA A 22 7.26 8.55 5.91
CA ALA A 22 5.84 8.20 5.82
C ALA A 22 5.03 8.92 6.92
N TYR A 23 5.52 8.88 8.15
CA TYR A 23 4.86 9.61 9.24
C TYR A 23 4.89 11.14 9.02
N ASP A 24 6.01 11.66 8.55
CA ASP A 24 6.12 13.09 8.24
C ASP A 24 5.08 13.53 7.20
N LEU A 25 4.87 12.74 6.16
CA LEU A 25 3.86 13.03 5.14
C LEU A 25 2.46 13.08 5.76
N LEU A 26 2.09 12.06 6.53
CA LEU A 26 0.76 11.99 7.14
C LEU A 26 0.54 13.14 8.13
N ASP A 27 1.52 13.43 8.94
CA ASP A 27 1.42 14.50 9.94
C ASP A 27 1.34 15.88 9.28
N SER A 28 2.11 16.10 8.22
CA SER A 28 2.07 17.38 7.48
C SER A 28 0.70 17.64 6.85
N LEU A 29 -0.05 16.57 6.54
CA LEU A 29 -1.39 16.67 5.96
C LEU A 29 -2.49 16.67 7.01
N GLY A 30 -2.15 16.52 8.29
CA GLY A 30 -3.14 16.41 9.35
C GLY A 30 -3.98 15.14 9.28
N VAL A 31 -3.42 14.05 8.72
CA VAL A 31 -4.13 12.77 8.60
C VAL A 31 -3.91 11.96 9.87
N PRO A 32 -4.97 11.67 10.64
CA PRO A 32 -4.84 10.81 11.82
C PRO A 32 -4.70 9.35 11.40
N TYR A 33 -3.91 8.60 12.14
CA TYR A 33 -3.73 7.16 11.93
C TYR A 33 -3.43 6.45 13.24
N THR A 34 -3.79 5.19 13.30
CA THR A 34 -3.40 4.28 14.39
C THR A 34 -2.29 3.37 13.89
N ARG A 35 -1.51 2.82 14.82
CA ARG A 35 -0.33 2.01 14.48
C ARG A 35 -0.22 0.81 15.40
N VAL A 36 0.16 -0.32 14.83
CA VAL A 36 0.58 -1.53 15.55
C VAL A 36 2.00 -1.84 15.09
N ASP A 37 2.91 -1.99 16.04
CA ASP A 37 4.27 -2.47 15.78
C ASP A 37 4.30 -3.99 15.96
N HIS A 38 4.99 -4.68 15.08
CA HIS A 38 5.03 -6.14 15.05
C HIS A 38 6.31 -6.63 14.37
N ASP A 39 6.62 -7.91 14.54
CA ASP A 39 7.68 -8.51 13.75
C ASP A 39 7.25 -8.60 12.28
N ALA A 40 8.20 -8.79 11.38
CA ALA A 40 7.88 -9.07 9.99
C ALA A 40 6.90 -10.26 9.95
N LEU A 41 5.78 -10.10 9.21
CA LEU A 41 4.63 -11.01 9.31
C LEU A 41 4.86 -12.29 8.49
N PRO A 42 5.41 -13.37 9.10
CA PRO A 42 5.79 -14.57 8.35
C PRO A 42 4.63 -15.52 8.10
N THR A 43 3.50 -15.33 8.78
CA THR A 43 2.36 -16.26 8.70
C THR A 43 1.05 -15.50 8.49
N ILE A 44 0.05 -16.21 7.95
CA ILE A 44 -1.31 -15.67 7.82
C ILE A 44 -1.90 -15.35 9.19
N GLU A 45 -1.63 -16.20 10.21
CA GLU A 45 -2.12 -15.98 11.56
C GLU A 45 -1.59 -14.66 12.14
N ALA A 46 -0.29 -14.37 11.96
CA ALA A 46 0.29 -13.11 12.41
C ALA A 46 -0.35 -11.91 11.73
N CYS A 47 -0.63 -12.00 10.43
CA CYS A 47 -1.32 -10.95 9.68
C CYS A 47 -2.74 -10.73 10.20
N LEU A 48 -3.48 -11.80 10.47
CA LEU A 48 -4.84 -11.71 11.01
C LEU A 48 -4.87 -11.06 12.40
N GLU A 49 -3.88 -11.34 13.23
CA GLU A 49 -3.77 -10.72 14.57
C GLU A 49 -3.56 -9.20 14.44
N VAL A 50 -2.71 -8.76 13.52
CA VAL A 50 -2.49 -7.33 13.28
C VAL A 50 -3.77 -6.67 12.76
N ASP A 51 -4.45 -7.31 11.81
CA ASP A 51 -5.73 -6.80 11.28
C ASP A 51 -6.77 -6.66 12.39
N ARG A 52 -6.83 -7.64 13.31
CA ARG A 52 -7.73 -7.60 14.45
C ARG A 52 -7.43 -6.42 15.37
N LEU A 53 -6.17 -6.17 15.66
CA LEU A 53 -5.75 -5.06 16.51
C LEU A 53 -6.04 -3.70 15.88
N LEU A 54 -5.83 -3.58 14.57
CA LEU A 54 -6.14 -2.36 13.84
C LEU A 54 -7.64 -2.13 13.66
N GLY A 55 -8.43 -3.21 13.63
CA GLY A 55 -9.86 -3.16 13.42
C GLY A 55 -10.27 -3.16 11.94
N ALA A 56 -9.37 -3.47 11.04
CA ALA A 56 -9.65 -3.60 9.61
C ALA A 56 -8.58 -4.44 8.93
N GLU A 57 -8.95 -5.06 7.82
CA GLU A 57 -8.01 -5.85 7.02
C GLU A 57 -7.12 -4.94 6.18
N ILE A 58 -5.82 -5.23 6.18
CA ILE A 58 -4.87 -4.57 5.28
C ILE A 58 -5.08 -5.14 3.88
N CYS A 59 -5.27 -4.26 2.88
CA CYS A 59 -5.44 -4.69 1.50
C CYS A 59 -4.12 -5.23 0.93
N LYS A 60 -4.23 -6.04 -0.13
CA LYS A 60 -3.07 -6.51 -0.88
C LYS A 60 -2.51 -5.38 -1.72
N ASN A 61 -1.18 -5.29 -1.78
CA ASN A 61 -0.44 -4.34 -2.60
C ASN A 61 0.45 -5.15 -3.55
N LEU A 62 0.16 -5.10 -4.84
CA LEU A 62 0.88 -5.88 -5.84
C LEU A 62 1.63 -4.95 -6.79
N PHE A 63 2.94 -5.12 -6.91
CA PHE A 63 3.76 -4.38 -7.84
C PHE A 63 3.87 -5.18 -9.14
N LEU A 64 3.44 -4.58 -10.26
CA LEU A 64 3.28 -5.26 -11.54
C LEU A 64 4.02 -4.50 -12.64
N ARG A 65 4.29 -5.20 -13.74
CA ARG A 65 4.92 -4.60 -14.92
C ARG A 65 4.49 -5.30 -16.21
N ASN A 66 4.65 -4.61 -17.34
CA ASN A 66 4.47 -5.24 -18.65
C ASN A 66 5.69 -6.10 -19.01
N ALA A 67 5.59 -6.88 -20.08
CA ALA A 67 6.67 -7.78 -20.50
C ALA A 67 7.95 -7.03 -20.88
N GLN A 68 7.82 -5.84 -21.47
CA GLN A 68 8.94 -5.01 -21.92
C GLN A 68 9.62 -4.25 -20.79
N LYS A 69 9.06 -4.28 -19.58
CA LYS A 69 9.56 -3.55 -18.40
C LYS A 69 9.64 -2.04 -18.65
N THR A 70 8.65 -1.51 -19.35
CA THR A 70 8.52 -0.08 -19.66
C THR A 70 7.36 0.57 -18.95
N GLU A 71 6.39 -0.21 -18.47
CA GLU A 71 5.23 0.26 -17.74
C GLU A 71 5.09 -0.51 -16.42
N PHE A 72 4.88 0.23 -15.34
CA PHE A 72 4.82 -0.32 -13.99
C PHE A 72 3.52 0.11 -13.32
N TYR A 73 3.04 -0.74 -12.42
CA TYR A 73 1.75 -0.56 -11.76
C TYR A 73 1.83 -0.97 -10.30
N LEU A 74 1.11 -0.26 -9.46
CA LEU A 74 0.82 -0.69 -8.09
C LEU A 74 -0.68 -0.92 -7.99
N LEU A 75 -1.08 -2.13 -7.65
CA LEU A 75 -2.48 -2.52 -7.50
C LEU A 75 -2.81 -2.67 -6.01
N LEU A 76 -3.83 -1.94 -5.57
CA LEU A 76 -4.42 -2.11 -4.24
C LEU A 76 -5.72 -2.88 -4.40
N MET A 77 -5.84 -4.04 -3.75
CA MET A 77 -7.02 -4.88 -3.84
C MET A 77 -7.34 -5.55 -2.50
N PRO A 78 -8.62 -5.84 -2.21
CA PRO A 78 -8.97 -6.51 -0.96
C PRO A 78 -8.53 -7.97 -0.97
N GLY A 79 -8.31 -8.52 0.23
CA GLY A 79 -7.84 -9.90 0.38
C GLY A 79 -8.83 -10.95 -0.10
N ASN A 80 -10.14 -10.61 -0.15
CA ASN A 80 -11.19 -11.55 -0.60
C ASN A 80 -11.43 -11.53 -2.11
N LYS A 81 -10.64 -10.78 -2.85
CA LYS A 81 -10.68 -10.79 -4.32
C LYS A 81 -9.47 -11.51 -4.87
N LYS A 82 -9.62 -12.02 -6.09
CA LYS A 82 -8.58 -12.80 -6.75
C LYS A 82 -7.85 -11.96 -7.79
N PHE A 83 -6.52 -12.00 -7.75
CA PHE A 83 -5.73 -11.36 -8.79
C PHE A 83 -5.75 -12.24 -10.04
N LYS A 84 -6.40 -11.72 -11.11
CA LYS A 84 -6.40 -12.34 -12.44
C LYS A 84 -5.84 -11.33 -13.43
N THR A 85 -4.64 -11.61 -13.93
CA THR A 85 -3.96 -10.69 -14.83
C THR A 85 -4.75 -10.42 -16.11
N ALA A 86 -5.45 -11.42 -16.65
CA ALA A 86 -6.27 -11.24 -17.86
C ALA A 86 -7.43 -10.26 -17.62
N VAL A 87 -8.08 -10.33 -16.45
CA VAL A 87 -9.18 -9.41 -16.09
C VAL A 87 -8.63 -8.00 -15.93
N LEU A 88 -7.53 -7.86 -15.19
CA LEU A 88 -6.92 -6.55 -14.95
C LEU A 88 -6.45 -5.91 -16.25
N SER A 89 -5.71 -6.64 -17.08
CA SER A 89 -5.18 -6.14 -18.34
C SER A 89 -6.28 -5.64 -19.28
N LYS A 90 -7.39 -6.35 -19.32
CA LYS A 90 -8.54 -5.94 -20.13
C LYS A 90 -9.14 -4.62 -19.65
N GLN A 91 -9.28 -4.46 -18.32
CA GLN A 91 -9.88 -3.24 -17.75
C GLN A 91 -9.02 -2.01 -17.99
N ILE A 92 -7.71 -2.12 -17.95
CA ILE A 92 -6.81 -0.98 -18.12
C ILE A 92 -6.27 -0.83 -19.55
N GLY A 93 -6.64 -1.75 -20.45
CA GLY A 93 -6.22 -1.69 -21.86
C GLY A 93 -4.73 -1.97 -22.04
N SER A 94 -4.15 -2.82 -21.20
CA SER A 94 -2.72 -3.16 -21.29
C SER A 94 -2.52 -4.55 -21.88
N ALA A 95 -1.27 -4.86 -22.28
CA ALA A 95 -0.83 -6.23 -22.48
C ALA A 95 -0.78 -6.97 -21.13
N ARG A 96 -0.52 -8.27 -21.17
CA ARG A 96 -0.43 -9.10 -19.97
C ARG A 96 0.62 -8.56 -18.99
N LEU A 97 0.25 -8.51 -17.72
CA LEU A 97 1.10 -8.04 -16.64
C LEU A 97 1.73 -9.20 -15.86
N SER A 98 2.93 -8.98 -15.37
CA SER A 98 3.66 -9.88 -14.48
C SER A 98 4.07 -9.12 -13.23
N PHE A 99 4.55 -9.83 -12.21
CA PHE A 99 5.07 -9.17 -11.02
C PHE A 99 6.36 -8.44 -11.34
N GLY A 100 6.49 -7.24 -10.78
CA GLY A 100 7.69 -6.42 -10.93
C GLY A 100 8.83 -6.93 -10.05
N GLU A 101 10.04 -6.84 -10.57
CA GLU A 101 11.24 -7.29 -9.86
C GLU A 101 11.57 -6.34 -8.70
N PRO A 102 12.24 -6.85 -7.64
CA PRO A 102 12.61 -6.02 -6.49
C PRO A 102 13.46 -4.79 -6.84
N ASP A 103 14.30 -4.87 -7.86
CA ASP A 103 15.16 -3.75 -8.28
C ASP A 103 14.32 -2.54 -8.74
N PHE A 104 13.25 -2.77 -9.48
CA PHE A 104 12.35 -1.70 -9.92
C PHE A 104 11.52 -1.15 -8.76
N MET A 105 11.12 -2.00 -7.83
CA MET A 105 10.40 -1.58 -6.62
C MET A 105 11.26 -0.61 -5.80
N GLU A 106 12.52 -0.93 -5.63
CA GLU A 106 13.46 -0.06 -4.93
C GLU A 106 13.71 1.24 -5.70
N GLN A 107 13.95 1.12 -7.01
CA GLN A 107 14.25 2.27 -7.87
C GLN A 107 13.13 3.31 -7.87
N PHE A 108 11.88 2.88 -7.97
CA PHE A 108 10.76 3.80 -8.12
C PHE A 108 10.12 4.22 -6.80
N MET A 109 10.10 3.32 -5.82
CA MET A 109 9.33 3.54 -4.59
C MET A 109 10.16 3.47 -3.31
N ASP A 110 11.46 3.14 -3.40
CA ASP A 110 12.32 2.93 -2.24
C ASP A 110 11.75 1.86 -1.28
N LEU A 111 11.20 0.79 -1.84
CA LEU A 111 10.59 -0.29 -1.09
C LEU A 111 11.28 -1.62 -1.37
N THR A 112 11.14 -2.54 -0.43
CA THR A 112 11.61 -3.92 -0.56
C THR A 112 10.43 -4.89 -0.54
N PRO A 113 10.58 -6.12 -1.07
CA PRO A 113 9.53 -7.13 -0.98
C PRO A 113 9.06 -7.32 0.48
N GLY A 114 7.75 -7.45 0.65
CA GLY A 114 7.13 -7.57 1.97
C GLY A 114 6.72 -6.23 2.59
N SER A 115 7.23 -5.11 2.09
CA SER A 115 6.89 -3.77 2.61
C SER A 115 6.17 -2.89 1.59
N VAL A 116 5.64 -3.48 0.52
CA VAL A 116 4.97 -2.73 -0.56
C VAL A 116 3.77 -1.97 -0.01
N THR A 117 3.72 -0.68 -0.33
CA THR A 117 2.69 0.22 0.18
C THR A 117 2.46 1.39 -0.78
N VAL A 118 1.23 1.88 -0.79
CA VAL A 118 0.87 3.09 -1.55
C VAL A 118 1.71 4.31 -1.12
N LEU A 119 2.17 4.36 0.13
CA LEU A 119 2.98 5.48 0.62
C LEU A 119 4.35 5.57 -0.07
N GLY A 120 4.85 4.47 -0.64
CA GLY A 120 6.07 4.50 -1.45
C GLY A 120 5.95 5.36 -2.70
N LEU A 121 4.74 5.66 -3.14
CA LEU A 121 4.53 6.54 -4.29
C LEU A 121 4.98 7.98 -4.03
N MET A 122 5.22 8.38 -2.78
CA MET A 122 5.84 9.67 -2.49
C MET A 122 7.23 9.81 -3.13
N ASN A 123 7.89 8.69 -3.40
CA ASN A 123 9.21 8.64 -4.04
C ASN A 123 9.15 8.59 -5.56
N ASP A 124 7.97 8.30 -6.12
CA ASP A 124 7.75 8.17 -7.58
C ASP A 124 7.32 9.51 -8.17
N LYS A 125 8.22 10.47 -8.17
CA LYS A 125 7.93 11.85 -8.57
C LYS A 125 7.68 12.03 -10.06
N GLU A 126 8.12 11.07 -10.87
CA GLU A 126 7.92 11.08 -12.32
C GLU A 126 6.68 10.30 -12.76
N ASN A 127 5.91 9.78 -11.80
CA ASN A 127 4.72 8.95 -12.04
C ASN A 127 5.02 7.75 -12.96
N ARG A 128 6.13 7.07 -12.70
CA ARG A 128 6.53 5.87 -13.44
C ARG A 128 5.68 4.67 -13.06
N VAL A 129 5.13 4.65 -11.84
CA VAL A 129 4.27 3.59 -11.34
C VAL A 129 2.83 4.09 -11.38
N ARG A 130 1.99 3.46 -12.21
CA ARG A 130 0.57 3.79 -12.28
C ARG A 130 -0.17 3.12 -11.14
N LEU A 131 -1.00 3.88 -10.44
CA LEU A 131 -1.77 3.37 -9.30
C LEU A 131 -3.14 2.87 -9.77
N LEU A 132 -3.42 1.61 -9.44
CA LEU A 132 -4.71 0.97 -9.69
C LEU A 132 -5.33 0.61 -8.36
N ILE A 133 -6.58 1.01 -8.15
CA ILE A 133 -7.28 0.74 -6.88
C ILE A 133 -8.58 0.02 -7.20
N ASP A 134 -8.74 -1.18 -6.61
CA ASP A 134 -9.99 -1.91 -6.71
C ASP A 134 -11.11 -1.11 -6.03
N LYS A 135 -12.29 -1.11 -6.65
CA LYS A 135 -13.42 -0.31 -6.17
C LYS A 135 -13.81 -0.63 -4.72
N ASP A 136 -13.64 -1.86 -4.27
CA ASP A 136 -14.01 -2.25 -2.90
C ASP A 136 -13.05 -1.65 -1.87
N VAL A 137 -11.79 -1.40 -2.23
CA VAL A 137 -10.86 -0.65 -1.39
C VAL A 137 -11.35 0.78 -1.22
N LEU A 138 -11.79 1.42 -2.31
CA LEU A 138 -12.31 2.79 -2.27
C LEU A 138 -13.62 2.90 -1.48
N ASP A 139 -14.44 1.87 -1.52
CA ASP A 139 -15.73 1.83 -0.80
C ASP A 139 -15.56 1.49 0.68
N SER A 140 -14.39 1.02 1.09
CA SER A 140 -14.07 0.75 2.49
C SER A 140 -13.87 2.06 3.26
N GLY A 141 -14.40 2.14 4.49
CA GLY A 141 -14.25 3.33 5.33
C GLY A 141 -12.82 3.56 5.81
N PHE A 142 -12.06 2.49 5.98
CA PHE A 142 -10.70 2.53 6.51
C PHE A 142 -9.74 1.80 5.57
N PHE A 143 -8.50 2.25 5.60
CA PHE A 143 -7.42 1.75 4.76
C PHE A 143 -6.21 1.39 5.62
N GLY A 144 -5.77 0.14 5.54
CA GLY A 144 -4.59 -0.35 6.26
C GLY A 144 -3.41 -0.53 5.33
N CYS A 145 -2.23 -0.12 5.77
CA CYS A 145 -1.00 -0.29 4.98
C CYS A 145 0.24 -0.27 5.87
N HIS A 146 1.39 -0.59 5.28
CA HIS A 146 2.68 -0.45 5.94
C HIS A 146 3.21 0.98 5.77
N PRO A 147 3.90 1.53 6.77
CA PRO A 147 4.58 2.82 6.63
C PRO A 147 5.98 2.64 6.02
N CYS A 148 6.03 2.11 4.80
CA CYS A 148 7.25 1.85 4.02
C CYS A 148 8.21 0.81 4.62
N MET A 149 7.76 0.05 5.60
CA MET A 149 8.53 -1.05 6.20
C MET A 149 7.56 -2.07 6.80
N ASN A 150 8.02 -3.29 7.01
CA ASN A 150 7.13 -4.42 7.32
C ASN A 150 7.07 -4.80 8.80
N THR A 151 7.56 -3.96 9.69
CA THR A 151 7.50 -4.18 11.14
C THR A 151 6.53 -3.24 11.85
N SER A 152 5.74 -2.52 11.07
CA SER A 152 4.62 -1.74 11.54
C SER A 152 3.51 -1.77 10.51
N SER A 153 2.29 -1.57 10.98
CA SER A 153 1.10 -1.41 10.14
C SER A 153 0.27 -0.25 10.69
N ILE A 154 -0.32 0.52 9.79
CA ILE A 154 -1.13 1.67 10.17
C ILE A 154 -2.51 1.57 9.55
N LEU A 155 -3.47 2.22 10.19
CA LEU A 155 -4.85 2.34 9.72
C LEU A 155 -5.20 3.83 9.66
N LEU A 156 -5.76 4.24 8.53
CA LEU A 156 -6.25 5.60 8.32
C LEU A 156 -7.57 5.56 7.57
N ARG A 157 -8.24 6.70 7.44
CA ARG A 157 -9.49 6.75 6.70
C ARG A 157 -9.21 6.73 5.20
N THR A 158 -9.98 5.93 4.47
CA THR A 158 -9.85 5.82 3.01
C THR A 158 -10.05 7.19 2.33
N ARG A 159 -10.98 8.00 2.84
CA ARG A 159 -11.18 9.35 2.29
C ARG A 159 -9.94 10.24 2.43
N ASP A 160 -9.14 10.06 3.48
CA ASP A 160 -7.90 10.80 3.63
C ASP A 160 -6.85 10.35 2.62
N LEU A 161 -6.81 9.05 2.29
CA LEU A 161 -5.97 8.57 1.20
C LEU A 161 -6.31 9.26 -0.12
N VAL A 162 -7.58 9.28 -0.48
CA VAL A 162 -8.05 9.79 -1.76
C VAL A 162 -8.02 11.32 -1.83
N ASP A 163 -8.44 11.99 -0.76
CA ASP A 163 -8.64 13.45 -0.79
C ASP A 163 -7.40 14.24 -0.35
N LYS A 164 -6.49 13.64 0.42
CA LYS A 164 -5.32 14.33 0.96
C LYS A 164 -4.00 13.73 0.52
N ILE A 165 -3.82 12.41 0.71
CA ILE A 165 -2.51 11.77 0.52
C ILE A 165 -2.16 11.68 -0.97
N LEU A 166 -3.03 11.12 -1.79
CA LEU A 166 -2.77 10.97 -3.23
C LEU A 166 -2.58 12.33 -3.93
N PRO A 167 -3.42 13.35 -3.67
CA PRO A 167 -3.15 14.67 -4.24
C PRO A 167 -1.82 15.27 -3.80
N ALA A 168 -1.43 15.11 -2.52
CA ALA A 168 -0.15 15.63 -2.01
C ALA A 168 1.04 14.95 -2.67
N MET A 169 0.93 13.67 -3.02
CA MET A 169 1.96 12.94 -3.75
C MET A 169 1.92 13.23 -5.26
N GLY A 170 0.93 13.99 -5.73
CA GLY A 170 0.76 14.24 -7.16
C GLY A 170 0.45 12.97 -7.95
N HIS A 171 -0.25 12.02 -7.32
CA HIS A 171 -0.41 10.69 -7.90
C HIS A 171 -1.87 10.39 -8.23
N PRO A 172 -2.24 10.36 -9.53
CA PRO A 172 -3.57 9.93 -9.93
C PRO A 172 -3.73 8.42 -9.80
N TYR A 173 -4.97 7.94 -9.83
CA TYR A 173 -5.26 6.52 -9.78
C TYR A 173 -6.34 6.14 -10.79
N THR A 174 -6.37 4.85 -11.14
CA THR A 174 -7.39 4.25 -11.99
C THR A 174 -8.17 3.23 -11.16
N VAL A 175 -9.50 3.28 -11.25
CA VAL A 175 -10.37 2.32 -10.57
C VAL A 175 -10.46 1.04 -11.38
N VAL A 176 -10.33 -0.10 -10.70
CA VAL A 176 -10.52 -1.43 -11.30
C VAL A 176 -11.49 -2.24 -10.45
N ASP A 177 -12.00 -3.33 -11.00
CA ASP A 177 -12.95 -4.22 -10.34
C ASP A 177 -12.55 -5.67 -10.61
N LEU A 178 -11.91 -6.29 -9.62
CA LEU A 178 -11.45 -7.67 -9.74
C LEU A 178 -12.50 -8.66 -9.23
N PRO A 179 -12.45 -9.92 -9.67
CA PRO A 179 -13.41 -10.92 -9.22
C PRO A 179 -13.14 -11.37 -7.79
N TYR A 180 -14.20 -11.75 -7.08
CA TYR A 180 -14.06 -12.34 -5.75
C TYR A 180 -13.42 -13.71 -5.84
N ALA A 181 -12.69 -14.09 -4.79
CA ALA A 181 -12.16 -15.42 -4.62
C ALA A 181 -13.32 -16.40 -4.36
N GLU A 182 -13.20 -17.60 -4.93
CA GLU A 182 -14.19 -18.67 -4.71
C GLU A 182 -13.92 -19.42 -3.41
#